data_410b2a076943ba16c0bda9e665e29df3
#
_entry.id   410b2a076943ba16c0bda9e665e29df3
#
_cell.length_a   1.000
_cell.length_b   1.000
_cell.length_c   1.000
_cell.angle_alpha   90.00
_cell.angle_beta   90.00
_cell.angle_gamma   90.00
#
_symmetry.space_group_name_H-M   'P 1'
#
loop_
_entity.id
_entity.type
_entity.pdbx_description
1 polymer ?
#
loop_
_entity_poly.entity_id
_entity_poly.type
_entity_poly.pdbx_seq_one_letter_code
_entity_poly.pdbx_strand_id
1 'polypeptide(L)'
;MKHNRGFLRRFFGGTPGVPALILPALLGLTALSCRGLSPAMDPELAGALEQSLSPQAEELVSTGVLYHDQGDYKTALDYYQQALELAPEHPVIHYEMAFSYIAMGDNETALELADQGLAGAKARNMKDIIPILYDLKASALDNLGRTGEAITMYLTAINQYDPSNTLLYYNLGLSYYRTGRRDEARETIIKGLRINPNHPSSNYLLGRLCMEDGQKTQAFYSLCYFLLQEPNTERSVEAYNTVLYLLAREEEAIGVRNNGSFTAADMVISLSFTLDEANPEKSDAEKSKAKLYYIFTTLEEQKNNGKISRSQGDELWWDFYSPFFYRIAGSENFDTFCRYIGITADPQANEWIETGREEIEAFFEWLNQYPSQ
;
A
#
# COMPACT_ATOMS: atom_id res chain seq x y z
N MET A 1 -18.29 27.89 3.85
CA MET A 1 -17.55 26.67 3.55
C MET A 1 -16.96 26.02 4.82
N LYS A 2 -17.75 25.82 5.86
CA LYS A 2 -17.28 25.26 7.17
C LYS A 2 -17.94 23.91 7.53
N HIS A 3 -18.51 23.18 6.56
CA HIS A 3 -19.37 22.01 6.87
C HIS A 3 -18.79 20.64 6.49
N ASN A 4 -17.57 20.55 5.92
CA ASN A 4 -17.04 19.27 5.45
C ASN A 4 -15.93 18.65 6.32
N ARG A 5 -15.40 19.38 7.32
CA ARG A 5 -14.37 18.85 8.22
C ARG A 5 -14.93 17.94 9.34
N GLY A 6 -16.22 18.00 9.62
CA GLY A 6 -16.87 17.20 10.67
C GLY A 6 -17.22 15.76 10.25
N PHE A 7 -17.29 15.50 8.95
CA PHE A 7 -17.69 14.17 8.43
C PHE A 7 -16.51 13.19 8.44
N LEU A 8 -15.33 13.62 8.05
CA LEU A 8 -14.13 12.78 8.03
C LEU A 8 -13.63 12.43 9.45
N ARG A 9 -13.78 13.32 10.43
CA ARG A 9 -13.38 13.04 11.83
C ARG A 9 -14.23 11.96 12.53
N ARG A 10 -15.43 11.66 12.05
CA ARG A 10 -16.29 10.58 12.61
C ARG A 10 -15.90 9.19 12.16
N PHE A 11 -15.18 9.05 11.04
CA PHE A 11 -14.71 7.76 10.52
C PHE A 11 -13.28 7.40 10.95
N PHE A 12 -12.46 8.37 11.37
CA PHE A 12 -11.06 8.18 11.75
C PHE A 12 -10.78 8.27 13.26
N GLY A 13 -11.82 8.41 14.09
CA GLY A 13 -11.72 8.45 15.55
C GLY A 13 -11.82 7.05 16.17
N GLY A 14 -10.93 6.12 15.79
CA GLY A 14 -10.85 4.80 16.41
C GLY A 14 -9.84 4.78 17.55
N THR A 15 -10.18 4.05 18.61
CA THR A 15 -9.31 3.70 19.74
C THR A 15 -7.99 3.07 19.27
N PRO A 16 -6.86 3.29 19.96
CA PRO A 16 -5.59 2.68 19.59
C PRO A 16 -5.68 1.15 19.68
N GLY A 17 -5.51 0.46 18.54
CA GLY A 17 -5.48 -1.00 18.47
C GLY A 17 -6.24 -1.65 17.32
N VAL A 18 -6.96 -0.90 16.48
CA VAL A 18 -7.68 -1.48 15.33
C VAL A 18 -7.10 -0.87 14.04
N PRO A 19 -6.41 -1.65 13.18
CA PRO A 19 -6.13 -1.18 11.83
C PRO A 19 -7.46 -1.06 11.08
N ALA A 20 -7.93 0.18 10.90
CA ALA A 20 -9.08 0.44 10.04
C ALA A 20 -8.71 0.01 8.62
N LEU A 21 -9.40 -0.98 8.06
CA LEU A 21 -9.47 -1.16 6.62
C LEU A 21 -10.08 0.15 6.08
N ILE A 22 -9.24 0.95 5.42
CA ILE A 22 -9.67 2.23 4.85
C ILE A 22 -10.66 1.88 3.75
N LEU A 23 -11.91 2.29 3.93
CA LEU A 23 -12.88 2.33 2.84
C LEU A 23 -12.22 3.15 1.73
N PRO A 24 -11.90 2.58 0.55
CA PRO A 24 -11.39 3.39 -0.55
C PRO A 24 -12.43 4.48 -0.77
N ALA A 25 -11.96 5.71 -0.93
CA ALA A 25 -12.83 6.87 -1.12
C ALA A 25 -13.66 6.71 -2.41
N LEU A 26 -14.79 6.03 -2.31
CA LEU A 26 -15.80 5.85 -3.37
C LEU A 26 -16.53 7.16 -3.75
N LEU A 27 -16.11 8.27 -3.16
CA LEU A 27 -16.69 9.60 -3.37
C LEU A 27 -15.72 10.50 -4.14
N GLY A 28 -15.49 10.20 -5.42
CA GLY A 28 -14.72 11.07 -6.29
C GLY A 28 -14.25 10.42 -7.58
N LEU A 29 -15.16 9.73 -8.27
CA LEU A 29 -14.90 9.26 -9.65
C LEU A 29 -14.94 10.42 -10.63
N THR A 30 -13.88 11.25 -10.64
CA THR A 30 -13.48 12.00 -11.83
C THR A 30 -11.97 11.96 -11.90
N ALA A 31 -11.49 11.20 -12.88
CA ALA A 31 -10.17 11.30 -13.51
C ALA A 31 -9.03 11.80 -12.63
N LEU A 32 -8.39 10.89 -11.86
CA LEU A 32 -7.02 11.10 -11.44
C LEU A 32 -6.15 10.00 -12.06
N SER A 33 -5.61 10.36 -13.23
CA SER A 33 -4.44 9.70 -13.82
C SER A 33 -3.31 9.57 -12.80
N CYS A 34 -2.61 8.43 -12.89
CA CYS A 34 -1.33 8.11 -12.26
C CYS A 34 -0.50 9.31 -11.81
N ARG A 35 -0.77 9.81 -10.62
CA ARG A 35 0.16 10.61 -9.84
C ARG A 35 0.20 9.98 -8.47
N GLY A 36 1.41 9.57 -8.07
CA GLY A 36 1.66 9.10 -6.71
C GLY A 36 0.97 10.05 -5.73
N LEU A 37 0.26 9.45 -4.80
CA LEU A 37 -0.45 10.11 -3.74
C LEU A 37 0.35 11.30 -3.23
N SER A 38 -0.17 12.52 -3.44
CA SER A 38 0.10 13.59 -2.51
C SER A 38 -0.77 13.28 -1.29
N PRO A 39 -0.22 12.84 -0.16
CA PRO A 39 -1.00 12.72 1.04
C PRO A 39 -1.43 14.14 1.41
N ALA A 40 -2.70 14.35 1.67
CA ALA A 40 -3.08 15.43 2.58
C ALA A 40 -2.05 15.38 3.72
N MET A 41 -1.34 16.48 3.94
CA MET A 41 -0.19 16.65 4.87
C MET A 41 -0.16 15.55 5.94
N ASP A 42 0.90 14.75 5.95
CA ASP A 42 1.08 13.64 6.91
C ASP A 42 0.64 14.12 8.31
N PRO A 43 -0.22 13.39 9.02
CA PRO A 43 -0.69 13.79 10.36
C PRO A 43 0.45 14.07 11.34
N GLU A 44 1.60 13.40 11.21
CA GLU A 44 2.79 13.65 12.02
C GLU A 44 3.44 14.99 11.64
N LEU A 45 3.45 15.32 10.35
CA LEU A 45 3.92 16.60 9.85
C LEU A 45 2.99 17.75 10.28
N ALA A 46 1.68 17.52 10.23
CA ALA A 46 0.70 18.49 10.74
C ALA A 46 0.86 18.76 12.23
N GLY A 47 1.13 17.74 13.05
CA GLY A 47 1.42 17.88 14.47
C GLY A 47 2.73 18.63 14.75
N ALA A 48 3.75 18.44 13.93
CA ALA A 48 5.01 19.17 14.02
C ALA A 48 4.86 20.66 13.64
N LEU A 49 3.94 20.97 12.71
CA LEU A 49 3.57 22.35 12.35
C LEU A 49 2.90 23.10 13.50
N GLU A 50 1.88 22.47 14.13
CA GLU A 50 1.09 23.10 15.18
C GLU A 50 1.92 23.51 16.41
N GLN A 51 3.07 22.87 16.65
CA GLN A 51 3.85 23.08 17.87
C GLN A 51 4.92 24.18 17.79
N SER A 52 5.25 24.72 16.60
CA SER A 52 6.48 25.50 16.47
C SER A 52 6.46 26.69 15.50
N LEU A 53 5.44 26.85 14.68
CA LEU A 53 5.28 28.00 13.79
C LEU A 53 4.37 29.07 14.37
N SER A 54 4.63 30.34 14.01
CA SER A 54 3.66 31.40 14.26
C SER A 54 2.41 31.16 13.39
N PRO A 55 1.20 31.60 13.82
CA PRO A 55 -0.02 31.44 13.04
C PRO A 55 0.09 31.96 11.59
N GLN A 56 0.86 33.03 11.40
CA GLN A 56 1.10 33.61 10.07
C GLN A 56 1.99 32.70 9.20
N ALA A 57 3.04 32.11 9.77
CA ALA A 57 3.90 31.19 9.06
C ALA A 57 3.16 29.88 8.72
N GLU A 58 2.33 29.38 9.63
CA GLU A 58 1.49 28.21 9.43
C GLU A 58 0.47 28.42 8.29
N GLU A 59 -0.18 29.60 8.23
CA GLU A 59 -1.09 29.95 7.14
C GLU A 59 -0.39 29.97 5.79
N LEU A 60 0.83 30.52 5.74
CA LEU A 60 1.64 30.53 4.51
C LEU A 60 2.01 29.11 4.06
N VAL A 61 2.47 28.25 4.98
CA VAL A 61 2.78 26.85 4.67
C VAL A 61 1.53 26.12 4.18
N SER A 62 0.42 26.23 4.87
CA SER A 62 -0.84 25.60 4.48
C SER A 62 -1.34 26.06 3.11
N THR A 63 -1.14 27.33 2.80
CA THR A 63 -1.47 27.88 1.47
C THR A 63 -0.53 27.32 0.40
N GLY A 64 0.76 27.23 0.69
CA GLY A 64 1.74 26.59 -0.20
C GLY A 64 1.38 25.13 -0.52
N VAL A 65 0.99 24.34 0.48
CA VAL A 65 0.52 22.95 0.31
C VAL A 65 -0.68 22.88 -0.63
N LEU A 66 -1.65 23.80 -0.49
CA LEU A 66 -2.80 23.83 -1.41
C LEU A 66 -2.40 24.05 -2.87
N TYR A 67 -1.42 24.92 -3.14
CA TYR A 67 -0.90 25.14 -4.49
C TYR A 67 -0.06 23.96 -4.98
N HIS A 68 0.74 23.33 -4.10
CA HIS A 68 1.46 22.11 -4.42
C HIS A 68 0.49 20.99 -4.89
N ASP A 69 -0.60 20.76 -4.16
CA ASP A 69 -1.61 19.76 -4.48
C ASP A 69 -2.33 20.02 -5.81
N GLN A 70 -2.39 21.28 -6.23
CA GLN A 70 -2.90 21.68 -7.54
C GLN A 70 -1.84 21.54 -8.66
N GLY A 71 -0.60 21.21 -8.33
CA GLY A 71 0.51 21.13 -9.26
C GLY A 71 1.15 22.49 -9.59
N ASP A 72 0.74 23.56 -8.94
CA ASP A 72 1.37 24.89 -9.07
C ASP A 72 2.54 25.04 -8.07
N TYR A 73 3.58 24.26 -8.31
CA TYR A 73 4.76 24.21 -7.45
C TYR A 73 5.47 25.54 -7.33
N LYS A 74 5.43 26.37 -8.39
CA LYS A 74 6.06 27.69 -8.36
C LYS A 74 5.39 28.60 -7.34
N THR A 75 4.09 28.70 -7.37
CA THR A 75 3.31 29.49 -6.39
C THR A 75 3.46 28.90 -4.99
N ALA A 76 3.50 27.57 -4.85
CA ALA A 76 3.75 26.90 -3.57
C ALA A 76 5.11 27.35 -2.97
N LEU A 77 6.18 27.33 -3.78
CA LEU A 77 7.52 27.76 -3.36
C LEU A 77 7.56 29.23 -2.95
N ASP A 78 6.80 30.11 -3.63
CA ASP A 78 6.71 31.53 -3.23
C ASP A 78 6.09 31.71 -1.84
N TYR A 79 5.08 30.89 -1.49
CA TYR A 79 4.49 30.88 -0.15
C TYR A 79 5.43 30.29 0.91
N TYR A 80 6.10 29.20 0.60
CA TYR A 80 7.09 28.60 1.50
C TYR A 80 8.26 29.53 1.76
N GLN A 81 8.71 30.29 0.74
CA GLN A 81 9.77 31.30 0.91
C GLN A 81 9.35 32.40 1.88
N GLN A 82 8.11 32.90 1.79
CA GLN A 82 7.57 33.87 2.74
C GLN A 82 7.47 33.27 4.16
N ALA A 83 7.07 32.01 4.28
CA ALA A 83 7.05 31.33 5.57
C ALA A 83 8.47 31.19 6.17
N LEU A 84 9.48 30.92 5.33
CA LEU A 84 10.88 30.81 5.74
C LEU A 84 11.46 32.15 6.24
N GLU A 85 11.00 33.29 5.70
CA GLU A 85 11.36 34.62 6.21
C GLU A 85 10.87 34.83 7.65
N LEU A 86 9.72 34.24 8.01
CA LEU A 86 9.14 34.31 9.37
C LEU A 86 9.75 33.27 10.32
N ALA A 87 10.17 32.14 9.80
CA ALA A 87 10.71 31.02 10.58
C ALA A 87 11.94 30.42 9.88
N PRO A 88 13.08 31.12 9.88
CA PRO A 88 14.32 30.63 9.25
C PRO A 88 14.73 29.26 9.79
N GLU A 89 15.23 28.40 8.91
CA GLU A 89 15.71 27.04 9.23
C GLU A 89 14.64 26.11 9.84
N HIS A 90 13.35 26.42 9.63
CA HIS A 90 12.30 25.54 10.14
C HIS A 90 12.19 24.26 9.30
N PRO A 91 12.34 23.05 9.92
CA PRO A 91 12.49 21.79 9.17
C PRO A 91 11.28 21.43 8.31
N VAL A 92 10.07 21.78 8.75
CA VAL A 92 8.85 21.51 7.97
C VAL A 92 8.81 22.35 6.70
N ILE A 93 9.24 23.61 6.75
CA ILE A 93 9.24 24.46 5.56
C ILE A 93 10.25 23.93 4.53
N HIS A 94 11.45 23.52 4.99
CA HIS A 94 12.44 22.90 4.12
C HIS A 94 11.93 21.59 3.51
N TYR A 95 11.18 20.78 4.28
CA TYR A 95 10.54 19.57 3.79
C TYR A 95 9.57 19.88 2.64
N GLU A 96 8.62 20.80 2.84
CA GLU A 96 7.62 21.17 1.84
C GLU A 96 8.25 21.74 0.55
N MET A 97 9.27 22.58 0.72
CA MET A 97 10.05 23.09 -0.42
C MET A 97 10.75 21.94 -1.18
N ALA A 98 11.46 21.07 -0.46
CA ALA A 98 12.16 19.94 -1.06
C ALA A 98 11.20 18.98 -1.77
N PHE A 99 10.03 18.73 -1.18
CA PHE A 99 8.98 17.89 -1.78
C PHE A 99 8.46 18.50 -3.09
N SER A 100 8.28 19.82 -3.13
CA SER A 100 7.91 20.55 -4.36
C SER A 100 9.01 20.49 -5.43
N TYR A 101 10.28 20.59 -5.05
CA TYR A 101 11.39 20.44 -5.99
C TYR A 101 11.51 19.01 -6.54
N ILE A 102 11.27 17.98 -5.74
CA ILE A 102 11.16 16.58 -6.23
C ILE A 102 10.07 16.47 -7.29
N ALA A 103 8.89 17.05 -7.04
CA ALA A 103 7.78 17.03 -7.97
C ALA A 103 8.09 17.76 -9.29
N MET A 104 8.96 18.77 -9.26
CA MET A 104 9.49 19.49 -10.43
C MET A 104 10.64 18.74 -11.12
N GLY A 105 11.20 17.70 -10.51
CA GLY A 105 12.35 16.96 -11.00
C GLY A 105 13.72 17.56 -10.63
N ASP A 106 13.76 18.64 -9.85
CA ASP A 106 15.00 19.25 -9.34
C ASP A 106 15.44 18.56 -8.04
N ASN A 107 15.98 17.36 -8.20
CA ASN A 107 16.36 16.50 -7.07
C ASN A 107 17.64 16.98 -6.36
N GLU A 108 18.51 17.74 -7.02
CA GLU A 108 19.70 18.34 -6.42
C GLU A 108 19.29 19.40 -5.38
N THR A 109 18.42 20.34 -5.76
CA THR A 109 17.90 21.35 -4.84
C THR A 109 17.12 20.71 -3.69
N ALA A 110 16.32 19.68 -3.98
CA ALA A 110 15.60 18.93 -2.96
C ALA A 110 16.54 18.27 -1.94
N LEU A 111 17.68 17.73 -2.39
CA LEU A 111 18.67 17.12 -1.53
C LEU A 111 19.31 18.14 -0.58
N GLU A 112 19.64 19.33 -1.07
CA GLU A 112 20.19 20.43 -0.25
C GLU A 112 19.18 20.89 0.82
N LEU A 113 17.91 21.05 0.44
CA LEU A 113 16.84 21.44 1.35
C LEU A 113 16.54 20.35 2.40
N ALA A 114 16.61 19.08 2.03
CA ALA A 114 16.48 17.97 2.96
C ALA A 114 17.60 17.97 4.01
N ASP A 115 18.83 18.30 3.61
CA ASP A 115 19.96 18.44 4.54
C ASP A 115 19.79 19.64 5.48
N GLN A 116 19.29 20.77 4.99
CA GLN A 116 18.96 21.93 5.83
C GLN A 116 17.83 21.59 6.82
N GLY A 117 16.77 20.91 6.35
CA GLY A 117 15.68 20.41 7.21
C GLY A 117 16.19 19.48 8.32
N LEU A 118 17.06 18.52 7.98
CA LEU A 118 17.68 17.62 8.96
C LEU A 118 18.52 18.37 9.99
N ALA A 119 19.28 19.36 9.58
CA ALA A 119 20.07 20.19 10.49
C ALA A 119 19.16 20.99 11.44
N GLY A 120 18.11 21.64 10.90
CA GLY A 120 17.11 22.37 11.67
C GLY A 120 16.34 21.49 12.66
N ALA A 121 15.93 20.28 12.24
CA ALA A 121 15.23 19.31 13.09
C ALA A 121 16.09 18.84 14.28
N LYS A 122 17.36 18.55 14.04
CA LYS A 122 18.32 18.17 15.08
C LYS A 122 18.59 19.30 16.05
N ALA A 123 18.80 20.52 15.55
CA ALA A 123 19.03 21.70 16.38
C ALA A 123 17.84 22.05 17.29
N ARG A 124 16.61 21.78 16.82
CA ARG A 124 15.36 22.05 17.54
C ARG A 124 14.86 20.83 18.35
N ASN A 125 15.55 19.68 18.28
CA ASN A 125 15.14 18.41 18.88
C ASN A 125 13.75 17.91 18.42
N MET A 126 13.39 18.22 17.18
CA MET A 126 12.13 17.78 16.54
C MET A 126 12.31 16.36 15.97
N LYS A 127 12.20 15.34 16.83
CA LYS A 127 12.56 13.96 16.49
C LYS A 127 11.61 13.33 15.47
N ASP A 128 10.34 13.70 15.50
CA ASP A 128 9.27 13.06 14.72
C ASP A 128 9.42 13.36 13.21
N ILE A 129 9.94 14.54 12.84
CA ILE A 129 10.16 14.88 11.44
C ILE A 129 11.46 14.28 10.85
N ILE A 130 12.40 13.82 11.69
CA ILE A 130 13.69 13.31 11.20
C ILE A 130 13.52 12.12 10.25
N PRO A 131 12.73 11.07 10.55
CA PRO A 131 12.54 9.95 9.63
C PRO A 131 11.91 10.38 8.31
N ILE A 132 10.99 11.34 8.33
CA ILE A 132 10.33 11.90 7.15
C ILE A 132 11.34 12.63 6.26
N LEU A 133 12.24 13.42 6.86
CA LEU A 133 13.32 14.11 6.12
C LEU A 133 14.37 13.13 5.55
N TYR A 134 14.66 12.02 6.25
CA TYR A 134 15.50 10.96 5.69
C TYR A 134 14.83 10.26 4.51
N ASP A 135 13.52 10.01 4.58
CA ASP A 135 12.73 9.46 3.46
C ASP A 135 12.79 10.38 2.24
N LEU A 136 12.55 11.67 2.44
CA LEU A 136 12.63 12.67 1.38
C LEU A 136 14.04 12.74 0.76
N LYS A 137 15.07 12.76 1.60
CA LYS A 137 16.48 12.75 1.14
C LYS A 137 16.79 11.50 0.32
N ALA A 138 16.34 10.33 0.81
CA ALA A 138 16.53 9.07 0.12
C ALA A 138 15.80 9.05 -1.23
N SER A 139 14.58 9.57 -1.29
CA SER A 139 13.79 9.67 -2.53
C SER A 139 14.49 10.57 -3.56
N ALA A 140 15.04 11.71 -3.14
CA ALA A 140 15.82 12.57 -4.01
C ALA A 140 17.10 11.87 -4.55
N LEU A 141 17.81 11.12 -3.69
CA LEU A 141 18.97 10.32 -4.08
C LEU A 141 18.62 9.22 -5.07
N ASP A 142 17.49 8.51 -4.85
CA ASP A 142 17.00 7.47 -5.78
C ASP A 142 16.67 8.07 -7.16
N ASN A 143 16.03 9.22 -7.20
CA ASN A 143 15.72 9.93 -8.45
C ASN A 143 16.98 10.39 -9.19
N LEU A 144 18.07 10.68 -8.47
CA LEU A 144 19.39 10.98 -9.04
C LEU A 144 20.18 9.74 -9.47
N GLY A 145 19.63 8.53 -9.30
CA GLY A 145 20.31 7.26 -9.56
C GLY A 145 21.35 6.87 -8.50
N ARG A 146 21.42 7.60 -7.38
CA ARG A 146 22.33 7.35 -6.24
C ARG A 146 21.72 6.36 -5.24
N THR A 147 21.13 5.27 -5.77
CA THR A 147 20.32 4.32 -4.98
C THR A 147 21.07 3.68 -3.82
N GLY A 148 22.38 3.46 -3.92
CA GLY A 148 23.17 2.94 -2.79
C GLY A 148 23.21 3.89 -1.59
N GLU A 149 23.22 5.19 -1.83
CA GLU A 149 23.13 6.21 -0.78
C GLU A 149 21.70 6.32 -0.24
N ALA A 150 20.68 6.23 -1.10
CA ALA A 150 19.27 6.19 -0.70
C ALA A 150 19.00 5.04 0.27
N ILE A 151 19.46 3.81 -0.06
CA ILE A 151 19.34 2.65 0.82
C ILE A 151 19.94 2.95 2.21
N THR A 152 21.09 3.63 2.27
CA THR A 152 21.73 4.00 3.54
C THR A 152 20.85 4.96 4.35
N MET A 153 20.19 5.92 3.68
CA MET A 153 19.29 6.88 4.34
C MET A 153 18.03 6.19 4.88
N TYR A 154 17.38 5.32 4.09
CA TYR A 154 16.23 4.53 4.56
C TYR A 154 16.60 3.66 5.76
N LEU A 155 17.72 2.94 5.69
CA LEU A 155 18.20 2.12 6.82
C LEU A 155 18.50 2.98 8.06
N THR A 156 19.01 4.18 7.88
CA THR A 156 19.25 5.11 8.99
C THR A 156 17.94 5.53 9.64
N ALA A 157 16.95 5.92 8.83
CA ALA A 157 15.62 6.30 9.31
C ALA A 157 14.96 5.15 10.10
N ILE A 158 14.93 3.95 9.54
CA ILE A 158 14.33 2.76 10.17
C ILE A 158 15.06 2.39 11.48
N ASN A 159 16.39 2.27 11.44
CA ASN A 159 17.12 1.69 12.57
C ASN A 159 17.33 2.67 13.72
N GLN A 160 17.34 3.97 13.46
CA GLN A 160 17.69 4.97 14.48
C GLN A 160 16.49 5.81 14.95
N TYR A 161 15.45 5.92 14.13
CA TYR A 161 14.38 6.88 14.41
C TYR A 161 12.99 6.25 14.44
N ASP A 162 12.58 5.55 13.38
CA ASP A 162 11.21 5.00 13.30
C ASP A 162 11.21 3.58 12.68
N PRO A 163 11.41 2.54 13.51
CA PRO A 163 11.36 1.15 13.06
C PRO A 163 9.95 0.66 12.75
N SER A 164 8.91 1.46 13.02
CA SER A 164 7.50 1.10 12.78
C SER A 164 6.91 1.71 11.51
N ASN A 165 7.63 2.57 10.82
CA ASN A 165 7.17 3.26 9.63
C ASN A 165 7.15 2.36 8.38
N THR A 166 5.98 1.89 8.02
CA THR A 166 5.79 0.99 6.87
C THR A 166 6.20 1.60 5.53
N LEU A 167 6.05 2.92 5.38
CA LEU A 167 6.44 3.62 4.15
C LEU A 167 7.95 3.55 3.92
N LEU A 168 8.76 3.68 4.98
CA LEU A 168 10.22 3.52 4.87
C LEU A 168 10.61 2.11 4.40
N TYR A 169 9.93 1.07 4.89
CA TYR A 169 10.16 -0.30 4.42
C TYR A 169 9.74 -0.47 2.95
N TYR A 170 8.63 0.15 2.54
CA TYR A 170 8.20 0.13 1.13
C TYR A 170 9.23 0.79 0.22
N ASN A 171 9.67 2.00 0.54
CA ASN A 171 10.62 2.77 -0.27
C ASN A 171 11.99 2.07 -0.31
N LEU A 172 12.47 1.54 0.82
CA LEU A 172 13.68 0.71 0.86
C LEU A 172 13.54 -0.56 0.00
N GLY A 173 12.41 -1.26 0.09
CA GLY A 173 12.13 -2.43 -0.74
C GLY A 173 12.10 -2.09 -2.23
N LEU A 174 11.53 -0.96 -2.60
CA LEU A 174 11.52 -0.46 -3.98
C LEU A 174 12.93 -0.13 -4.48
N SER A 175 13.79 0.46 -3.65
CA SER A 175 15.19 0.73 -3.97
C SER A 175 16.00 -0.56 -4.17
N TYR A 176 15.76 -1.57 -3.34
CA TYR A 176 16.33 -2.91 -3.54
C TYR A 176 15.84 -3.55 -4.84
N TYR A 177 14.55 -3.47 -5.14
CA TYR A 177 13.97 -3.99 -6.38
C TYR A 177 14.59 -3.34 -7.63
N ARG A 178 14.70 -2.00 -7.64
CA ARG A 178 15.32 -1.24 -8.74
C ARG A 178 16.78 -1.61 -8.99
N THR A 179 17.49 -2.04 -7.96
CA THR A 179 18.89 -2.48 -8.06
C THR A 179 19.04 -3.99 -8.31
N GLY A 180 17.93 -4.71 -8.56
CA GLY A 180 17.94 -6.15 -8.82
C GLY A 180 18.16 -7.04 -7.58
N ARG A 181 18.17 -6.46 -6.39
CA ARG A 181 18.33 -7.15 -5.10
C ARG A 181 16.98 -7.68 -4.62
N ARG A 182 16.44 -8.66 -5.35
CA ARG A 182 15.05 -9.14 -5.19
C ARG A 182 14.78 -9.77 -3.83
N ASP A 183 15.71 -10.56 -3.30
CA ASP A 183 15.52 -11.22 -2.01
C ASP A 183 15.45 -10.18 -0.88
N GLU A 184 16.34 -9.19 -0.89
CA GLU A 184 16.31 -8.10 0.09
C GLU A 184 15.07 -7.23 -0.07
N ALA A 185 14.62 -6.99 -1.30
CA ALA A 185 13.36 -6.28 -1.56
C ALA A 185 12.19 -7.01 -0.90
N ARG A 186 12.05 -8.32 -1.18
CA ARG A 186 10.97 -9.15 -0.64
C ARG A 186 10.99 -9.19 0.89
N GLU A 187 12.15 -9.47 1.50
CA GLU A 187 12.28 -9.50 2.96
C GLU A 187 11.92 -8.16 3.61
N THR A 188 12.34 -7.06 2.98
CA THR A 188 12.06 -5.70 3.47
C THR A 188 10.57 -5.38 3.41
N ILE A 189 9.92 -5.69 2.29
CA ILE A 189 8.46 -5.49 2.13
C ILE A 189 7.68 -6.34 3.14
N ILE A 190 8.07 -7.60 3.35
CA ILE A 190 7.45 -8.48 4.35
C ILE A 190 7.57 -7.89 5.77
N LYS A 191 8.74 -7.33 6.13
CA LYS A 191 8.92 -6.66 7.43
C LYS A 191 7.94 -5.50 7.60
N GLY A 192 7.77 -4.64 6.58
CA GLY A 192 6.79 -3.56 6.60
C GLY A 192 5.35 -4.06 6.73
N LEU A 193 4.98 -5.10 5.98
CA LEU A 193 3.63 -5.70 6.03
C LEU A 193 3.31 -6.43 7.34
N ARG A 194 4.31 -6.91 8.08
CA ARG A 194 4.12 -7.44 9.43
C ARG A 194 3.78 -6.35 10.44
N ILE A 195 4.24 -5.12 10.21
CA ILE A 195 3.90 -3.95 11.04
C ILE A 195 2.50 -3.45 10.66
N ASN A 196 2.25 -3.24 9.37
CA ASN A 196 0.96 -2.82 8.85
C ASN A 196 0.64 -3.59 7.55
N PRO A 197 -0.19 -4.64 7.60
CA PRO A 197 -0.59 -5.39 6.41
C PRO A 197 -1.46 -4.55 5.46
N ASN A 198 -2.04 -3.44 5.92
CA ASN A 198 -2.95 -2.59 5.14
C ASN A 198 -2.24 -1.56 4.26
N HIS A 199 -0.99 -1.81 3.83
CA HIS A 199 -0.27 -0.93 2.92
C HIS A 199 -0.40 -1.43 1.47
N PRO A 200 -1.26 -0.82 0.61
CA PRO A 200 -1.58 -1.36 -0.72
C PRO A 200 -0.37 -1.51 -1.61
N SER A 201 0.50 -0.49 -1.68
CA SER A 201 1.69 -0.51 -2.53
C SER A 201 2.68 -1.61 -2.13
N SER A 202 2.79 -1.94 -0.84
CA SER A 202 3.61 -3.08 -0.37
C SER A 202 3.02 -4.42 -0.78
N ASN A 203 1.69 -4.59 -0.66
CA ASN A 203 1.00 -5.81 -1.10
C ASN A 203 1.15 -6.02 -2.62
N TYR A 204 0.99 -4.95 -3.40
CA TYR A 204 1.17 -5.00 -4.84
C TYR A 204 2.61 -5.36 -5.24
N LEU A 205 3.61 -4.68 -4.66
CA LEU A 205 5.03 -4.95 -4.95
C LEU A 205 5.42 -6.37 -4.52
N LEU A 206 4.94 -6.84 -3.35
CA LEU A 206 5.18 -8.21 -2.90
C LEU A 206 4.58 -9.23 -3.86
N GLY A 207 3.33 -9.02 -4.30
CA GLY A 207 2.68 -9.89 -5.27
C GLY A 207 3.44 -9.99 -6.59
N ARG A 208 3.94 -8.87 -7.11
CA ARG A 208 4.78 -8.83 -8.30
C ARG A 208 6.10 -9.56 -8.12
N LEU A 209 6.83 -9.28 -7.05
CA LEU A 209 8.09 -9.97 -6.72
C LEU A 209 7.89 -11.48 -6.64
N CYS A 210 6.86 -11.93 -5.92
CA CYS A 210 6.54 -13.33 -5.79
C CYS A 210 6.15 -13.96 -7.13
N MET A 211 5.42 -13.24 -7.99
CA MET A 211 5.06 -13.74 -9.33
C MET A 211 6.29 -13.89 -10.23
N GLU A 212 7.20 -12.92 -10.23
CA GLU A 212 8.46 -12.97 -10.98
C GLU A 212 9.36 -14.13 -10.52
N ASP A 213 9.33 -14.48 -9.23
CA ASP A 213 10.09 -15.59 -8.65
C ASP A 213 9.37 -16.95 -8.77
N GLY A 214 8.15 -16.97 -9.33
CA GLY A 214 7.33 -18.18 -9.49
C GLY A 214 6.69 -18.68 -8.20
N GLN A 215 6.56 -17.84 -7.19
CA GLN A 215 5.96 -18.11 -5.88
C GLN A 215 4.45 -17.85 -5.95
N LYS A 216 3.70 -18.82 -6.50
CA LYS A 216 2.28 -18.65 -6.88
C LYS A 216 1.37 -18.31 -5.69
N THR A 217 1.48 -19.04 -4.59
CA THR A 217 0.64 -18.86 -3.41
C THR A 217 0.87 -17.50 -2.77
N GLN A 218 2.13 -17.08 -2.65
CA GLN A 218 2.49 -15.80 -2.08
C GLN A 218 1.99 -14.65 -2.97
N ALA A 219 2.19 -14.76 -4.29
CA ALA A 219 1.68 -13.79 -5.26
C ALA A 219 0.15 -13.68 -5.19
N PHE A 220 -0.54 -14.81 -5.19
CA PHE A 220 -1.99 -14.90 -5.17
C PHE A 220 -2.59 -14.18 -3.94
N TYR A 221 -2.13 -14.52 -2.73
CA TYR A 221 -2.62 -13.87 -1.52
C TYR A 221 -2.34 -12.38 -1.47
N SER A 222 -1.11 -11.98 -1.80
CA SER A 222 -0.72 -10.57 -1.77
C SER A 222 -1.52 -9.72 -2.75
N LEU A 223 -1.76 -10.23 -3.97
CA LEU A 223 -2.55 -9.52 -4.98
C LEU A 223 -4.04 -9.50 -4.66
N CYS A 224 -4.61 -10.59 -4.14
CA CYS A 224 -6.01 -10.57 -3.68
C CYS A 224 -6.22 -9.56 -2.54
N TYR A 225 -5.26 -9.44 -1.62
CA TYR A 225 -5.34 -8.48 -0.54
C TYR A 225 -5.14 -7.04 -1.03
N PHE A 226 -4.24 -6.82 -2.00
CA PHE A 226 -4.10 -5.53 -2.68
C PHE A 226 -5.41 -5.11 -3.36
N LEU A 227 -6.06 -6.01 -4.11
CA LEU A 227 -7.32 -5.73 -4.81
C LEU A 227 -8.47 -5.38 -3.86
N LEU A 228 -8.44 -5.91 -2.64
CA LEU A 228 -9.40 -5.52 -1.61
C LEU A 228 -9.18 -4.08 -1.14
N GLN A 229 -7.93 -3.61 -1.14
CA GLN A 229 -7.57 -2.26 -0.70
C GLN A 229 -7.71 -1.21 -1.80
N GLU A 230 -7.42 -1.59 -3.04
CA GLU A 230 -7.38 -0.70 -4.21
C GLU A 230 -7.97 -1.41 -5.44
N PRO A 231 -9.31 -1.50 -5.56
CA PRO A 231 -9.96 -2.35 -6.57
C PRO A 231 -10.08 -1.71 -7.96
N ASN A 232 -9.91 -0.40 -8.11
CA ASN A 232 -10.26 0.31 -9.34
C ASN A 232 -9.20 1.33 -9.78
N THR A 233 -7.98 0.82 -10.05
CA THR A 233 -6.86 1.61 -10.56
C THR A 233 -6.18 0.86 -11.71
N GLU A 234 -5.23 1.50 -12.40
CA GLU A 234 -4.44 0.81 -13.43
C GLU A 234 -3.67 -0.39 -12.85
N ARG A 235 -3.15 -0.25 -11.62
CA ARG A 235 -2.46 -1.36 -10.94
C ARG A 235 -3.41 -2.52 -10.61
N SER A 236 -4.68 -2.21 -10.34
CA SER A 236 -5.70 -3.22 -10.06
C SER A 236 -6.02 -4.06 -11.30
N VAL A 237 -6.00 -3.46 -12.49
CA VAL A 237 -6.15 -4.20 -13.75
C VAL A 237 -5.02 -5.22 -13.90
N GLU A 238 -3.76 -4.81 -13.69
CA GLU A 238 -2.60 -5.71 -13.76
C GLU A 238 -2.68 -6.81 -12.71
N ALA A 239 -2.99 -6.45 -11.46
CA ALA A 239 -3.11 -7.39 -10.35
C ALA A 239 -4.21 -8.42 -10.57
N TYR A 240 -5.40 -7.98 -11.01
CA TYR A 240 -6.52 -8.87 -11.28
C TYR A 240 -6.22 -9.82 -12.46
N ASN A 241 -5.64 -9.31 -13.54
CA ASN A 241 -5.21 -10.15 -14.66
C ASN A 241 -4.17 -11.19 -14.21
N THR A 242 -3.28 -10.83 -13.29
CA THR A 242 -2.32 -11.80 -12.72
C THR A 242 -3.03 -12.86 -11.87
N VAL A 243 -4.02 -12.47 -11.06
CA VAL A 243 -4.85 -13.45 -10.33
C VAL A 243 -5.58 -14.37 -11.29
N LEU A 244 -6.24 -13.85 -12.33
CA LEU A 244 -6.91 -14.68 -13.35
C LEU A 244 -5.92 -15.62 -14.08
N TYR A 245 -4.73 -15.14 -14.39
CA TYR A 245 -3.67 -15.96 -14.97
C TYR A 245 -3.29 -17.14 -14.07
N LEU A 246 -3.15 -16.91 -12.76
CA LEU A 246 -2.87 -17.97 -11.80
C LEU A 246 -4.02 -19.00 -11.70
N LEU A 247 -5.27 -18.55 -11.92
CA LEU A 247 -6.46 -19.40 -11.89
C LEU A 247 -6.70 -20.19 -13.21
N ALA A 248 -6.13 -19.75 -14.33
CA ALA A 248 -6.50 -20.25 -15.66
C ALA A 248 -5.58 -21.35 -16.22
N ARG A 249 -4.38 -21.59 -15.65
CA ARG A 249 -3.35 -22.38 -16.35
C ARG A 249 -3.27 -23.85 -15.98
N GLU A 250 -3.47 -24.66 -17.02
CA GLU A 250 -3.26 -26.11 -17.07
C GLU A 250 -1.78 -26.51 -17.18
N GLU A 251 -0.99 -25.78 -17.99
CA GLU A 251 0.30 -26.23 -18.48
C GLU A 251 1.44 -26.33 -17.49
N GLU A 252 1.35 -25.64 -16.36
CA GLU A 252 2.44 -25.57 -15.37
C GLU A 252 2.21 -26.43 -14.12
N ALA A 253 1.12 -27.18 -14.05
CA ALA A 253 0.98 -28.22 -13.02
C ALA A 253 2.13 -29.24 -13.04
N ILE A 254 2.75 -29.42 -14.23
CA ILE A 254 3.87 -30.35 -14.47
C ILE A 254 5.23 -29.69 -14.08
N GLY A 255 5.29 -28.37 -13.99
CA GLY A 255 6.50 -27.58 -13.73
C GLY A 255 6.48 -26.83 -12.41
N VAL A 256 5.85 -27.38 -11.36
CA VAL A 256 5.91 -26.75 -10.02
C VAL A 256 7.38 -26.63 -9.60
N ARG A 257 7.89 -25.40 -9.60
CA ARG A 257 9.24 -25.14 -9.08
C ARG A 257 9.23 -25.47 -7.59
N ASN A 258 10.33 -26.01 -7.10
CA ASN A 258 10.46 -26.22 -5.66
C ASN A 258 10.43 -24.85 -4.95
N ASN A 259 9.29 -24.54 -4.32
CA ASN A 259 9.05 -23.32 -3.57
C ASN A 259 9.08 -23.61 -2.06
N GLY A 260 9.97 -24.53 -1.64
CA GLY A 260 10.13 -24.87 -0.24
C GLY A 260 8.81 -25.33 0.40
N SER A 261 8.44 -24.68 1.52
CA SER A 261 7.20 -24.95 2.27
C SER A 261 5.91 -24.68 1.46
N PHE A 262 5.97 -23.87 0.41
CA PHE A 262 4.82 -23.50 -0.42
C PHE A 262 4.56 -24.45 -1.60
N THR A 263 5.42 -25.43 -1.86
CA THR A 263 5.27 -26.32 -3.03
C THR A 263 3.90 -27.01 -3.06
N ALA A 264 3.41 -27.52 -1.92
CA ALA A 264 2.08 -28.13 -1.80
C ALA A 264 0.94 -27.11 -2.01
N ALA A 265 1.12 -25.89 -1.53
CA ALA A 265 0.14 -24.81 -1.71
C ALA A 265 0.07 -24.35 -3.16
N ASP A 266 1.20 -24.20 -3.83
CA ASP A 266 1.26 -23.87 -5.26
C ASP A 266 0.57 -24.93 -6.13
N MET A 267 0.61 -26.20 -5.72
CA MET A 267 -0.16 -27.26 -6.37
C MET A 267 -1.68 -27.07 -6.24
N VAL A 268 -2.17 -26.60 -5.09
CA VAL A 268 -3.60 -26.31 -4.92
C VAL A 268 -4.07 -25.25 -5.91
N ILE A 269 -3.29 -24.18 -6.07
CA ILE A 269 -3.60 -23.12 -7.05
C ILE A 269 -3.55 -23.70 -8.46
N SER A 270 -2.48 -24.43 -8.79
CA SER A 270 -2.32 -25.00 -10.13
C SER A 270 -3.42 -26.03 -10.50
N LEU A 271 -4.00 -26.73 -9.52
CA LEU A 271 -5.08 -27.70 -9.76
C LEU A 271 -6.48 -27.05 -9.80
N SER A 272 -6.60 -25.80 -9.44
CA SER A 272 -7.92 -25.12 -9.42
C SER A 272 -8.59 -25.06 -10.79
N PHE A 273 -7.82 -25.09 -11.89
CA PHE A 273 -8.36 -25.11 -13.25
C PHE A 273 -9.27 -26.32 -13.54
N THR A 274 -9.07 -27.45 -12.86
CA THR A 274 -9.90 -28.65 -13.06
C THR A 274 -11.37 -28.40 -12.71
N LEU A 275 -11.66 -27.35 -11.96
CA LEU A 275 -13.04 -26.95 -11.66
C LEU A 275 -13.77 -26.40 -12.89
N ASP A 276 -13.05 -25.93 -13.92
CA ASP A 276 -13.63 -25.46 -15.18
C ASP A 276 -14.17 -26.64 -15.99
N GLU A 277 -13.45 -27.76 -16.01
CA GLU A 277 -13.88 -28.99 -16.68
C GLU A 277 -15.10 -29.60 -16.01
N ALA A 278 -15.17 -29.50 -14.68
CA ALA A 278 -16.30 -29.99 -13.91
C ALA A 278 -17.57 -29.14 -14.06
N ASN A 279 -17.44 -27.88 -14.57
CA ASN A 279 -18.54 -26.93 -14.69
C ASN A 279 -18.47 -26.14 -16.00
N PRO A 280 -18.55 -26.82 -17.16
CA PRO A 280 -18.34 -26.17 -18.46
C PRO A 280 -19.41 -25.12 -18.80
N GLU A 281 -20.63 -25.24 -18.22
CA GLU A 281 -21.77 -24.38 -18.47
C GLU A 281 -21.75 -23.05 -17.69
N LYS A 282 -20.87 -22.92 -16.68
CA LYS A 282 -20.77 -21.71 -15.87
C LYS A 282 -20.06 -20.59 -16.63
N SER A 283 -20.46 -19.35 -16.30
CA SER A 283 -19.77 -18.14 -16.75
C SER A 283 -18.34 -18.05 -16.18
N ASP A 284 -17.49 -17.27 -16.81
CA ASP A 284 -16.10 -17.08 -16.36
C ASP A 284 -16.05 -16.47 -14.92
N ALA A 285 -16.99 -15.60 -14.58
CA ALA A 285 -17.11 -15.06 -13.24
C ALA A 285 -17.46 -16.14 -12.19
N GLU A 286 -18.43 -17.03 -12.51
CA GLU A 286 -18.79 -18.13 -11.64
C GLU A 286 -17.67 -19.17 -11.48
N LYS A 287 -16.91 -19.42 -12.56
CA LYS A 287 -15.72 -20.27 -12.54
C LYS A 287 -14.63 -19.67 -11.66
N SER A 288 -14.32 -18.39 -11.84
CA SER A 288 -13.33 -17.67 -11.01
C SER A 288 -13.73 -17.69 -9.54
N LYS A 289 -15.00 -17.43 -9.22
CA LYS A 289 -15.54 -17.51 -7.85
C LYS A 289 -15.38 -18.91 -7.26
N ALA A 290 -15.69 -19.96 -8.01
CA ALA A 290 -15.53 -21.35 -7.54
C ALA A 290 -14.07 -21.70 -7.24
N LYS A 291 -13.14 -21.23 -8.08
CA LYS A 291 -11.69 -21.40 -7.87
C LYS A 291 -11.19 -20.65 -6.65
N LEU A 292 -11.58 -19.39 -6.48
CA LEU A 292 -11.24 -18.58 -5.29
C LEU A 292 -11.73 -19.29 -4.01
N TYR A 293 -12.98 -19.74 -3.99
CA TYR A 293 -13.52 -20.52 -2.87
C TYR A 293 -12.68 -21.75 -2.57
N TYR A 294 -12.42 -22.57 -3.59
CA TYR A 294 -11.61 -23.77 -3.47
C TYR A 294 -10.22 -23.51 -2.91
N ILE A 295 -9.53 -22.51 -3.43
CA ILE A 295 -8.15 -22.19 -3.01
C ILE A 295 -8.16 -21.72 -1.55
N PHE A 296 -9.00 -20.76 -1.19
CA PHE A 296 -9.04 -20.21 0.16
C PHE A 296 -9.39 -21.24 1.21
N THR A 297 -10.36 -22.12 0.92
CA THR A 297 -10.78 -23.16 1.87
C THR A 297 -9.76 -24.29 1.94
N THR A 298 -9.26 -24.79 0.79
CA THR A 298 -8.34 -25.91 0.75
C THR A 298 -6.99 -25.58 1.39
N LEU A 299 -6.45 -24.38 1.15
CA LEU A 299 -5.15 -23.98 1.72
C LEU A 299 -5.21 -23.91 3.25
N GLU A 300 -6.25 -23.29 3.82
CA GLU A 300 -6.41 -23.19 5.27
C GLU A 300 -6.67 -24.55 5.91
N GLU A 301 -7.50 -25.39 5.29
CA GLU A 301 -7.77 -26.75 5.77
C GLU A 301 -6.53 -27.64 5.72
N GLN A 302 -5.75 -27.58 4.63
CA GLN A 302 -4.51 -28.36 4.50
C GLN A 302 -3.45 -27.90 5.51
N LYS A 303 -3.34 -26.60 5.76
CA LYS A 303 -2.49 -26.04 6.82
C LYS A 303 -2.90 -26.59 8.18
N ASN A 304 -4.17 -26.53 8.51
CA ASN A 304 -4.70 -26.97 9.81
C ASN A 304 -4.57 -28.49 10.01
N ASN A 305 -4.59 -29.26 8.93
CA ASN A 305 -4.37 -30.71 8.94
C ASN A 305 -2.89 -31.13 8.85
N GLY A 306 -1.95 -30.17 8.90
CA GLY A 306 -0.52 -30.42 8.87
C GLY A 306 0.01 -30.93 7.51
N LYS A 307 -0.77 -30.79 6.43
CA LYS A 307 -0.35 -31.16 5.06
C LYS A 307 0.49 -30.10 4.36
N ILE A 308 0.43 -28.86 4.84
CA ILE A 308 1.29 -27.76 4.40
C ILE A 308 2.30 -27.52 5.49
N SER A 309 3.59 -27.63 5.15
CA SER A 309 4.70 -27.29 6.03
C SER A 309 4.78 -25.78 6.22
N ARG A 310 5.16 -25.37 7.43
CA ARG A 310 5.39 -23.96 7.76
C ARG A 310 6.85 -23.79 8.09
N SER A 311 7.49 -22.77 7.50
CA SER A 311 8.84 -22.38 7.82
C SER A 311 8.86 -21.05 8.57
N GLN A 312 9.93 -20.79 9.28
CA GLN A 312 10.15 -19.46 9.87
C GLN A 312 10.19 -18.43 8.74
N GLY A 313 9.40 -17.38 8.86
CA GLY A 313 9.27 -16.35 7.84
C GLY A 313 7.96 -16.41 7.05
N ASP A 314 7.20 -17.51 7.18
CA ASP A 314 5.97 -17.72 6.43
C ASP A 314 4.71 -17.13 7.14
N GLU A 315 4.89 -16.47 8.30
CA GLU A 315 3.79 -16.02 9.17
C GLU A 315 2.80 -15.09 8.46
N LEU A 316 3.30 -14.20 7.58
CA LEU A 316 2.44 -13.27 6.84
C LEU A 316 1.36 -14.02 6.03
N TRP A 317 1.73 -15.13 5.39
CA TRP A 317 0.81 -15.91 4.56
C TRP A 317 -0.06 -16.86 5.37
N TRP A 318 0.50 -17.54 6.37
CA TRP A 318 -0.20 -18.60 7.10
C TRP A 318 -0.92 -18.14 8.37
N ASP A 319 -0.49 -17.04 8.97
CA ASP A 319 -1.11 -16.52 10.19
C ASP A 319 -1.97 -15.28 9.92
N PHE A 320 -1.76 -14.61 8.77
CA PHE A 320 -2.55 -13.45 8.38
C PHE A 320 -3.43 -13.71 7.15
N TYR A 321 -2.86 -13.90 5.94
CA TYR A 321 -3.67 -13.98 4.72
C TYR A 321 -4.56 -15.23 4.68
N SER A 322 -4.03 -16.42 4.97
CA SER A 322 -4.78 -17.66 4.82
C SER A 322 -6.04 -17.69 5.70
N PRO A 323 -6.00 -17.44 7.02
CA PRO A 323 -7.20 -17.39 7.85
C PRO A 323 -8.12 -16.21 7.48
N PHE A 324 -7.57 -15.08 7.01
CA PHE A 324 -8.37 -13.94 6.57
C PHE A 324 -9.27 -14.32 5.39
N PHE A 325 -8.69 -14.87 4.31
CA PHE A 325 -9.46 -15.27 3.12
C PHE A 325 -10.34 -16.48 3.35
N TYR A 326 -9.94 -17.42 4.22
CA TYR A 326 -10.80 -18.54 4.63
C TYR A 326 -12.08 -18.05 5.28
N ARG A 327 -11.98 -17.06 6.14
CA ARG A 327 -13.14 -16.43 6.80
C ARG A 327 -14.08 -15.76 5.79
N ILE A 328 -13.51 -15.02 4.83
CA ILE A 328 -14.30 -14.39 3.76
C ILE A 328 -15.02 -15.47 2.95
N ALA A 329 -14.33 -16.54 2.55
CA ALA A 329 -14.90 -17.63 1.77
C ALA A 329 -16.06 -18.34 2.51
N GLY A 330 -15.97 -18.47 3.83
CA GLY A 330 -17.01 -19.07 4.66
C GLY A 330 -18.16 -18.14 5.05
N SER A 331 -18.17 -16.89 4.61
CA SER A 331 -19.18 -15.89 4.95
C SER A 331 -20.22 -15.69 3.84
N GLU A 332 -21.34 -15.06 4.19
CA GLU A 332 -22.35 -14.60 3.22
C GLU A 332 -21.82 -13.47 2.31
N ASN A 333 -20.71 -12.84 2.70
CA ASN A 333 -20.09 -11.74 1.96
C ASN A 333 -19.13 -12.19 0.85
N PHE A 334 -18.99 -13.50 0.62
CA PHE A 334 -18.03 -14.01 -0.37
C PHE A 334 -18.34 -13.55 -1.80
N ASP A 335 -19.61 -13.44 -2.16
CA ASP A 335 -20.05 -12.96 -3.47
C ASP A 335 -19.67 -11.48 -3.66
N THR A 336 -19.95 -10.67 -2.66
CA THR A 336 -19.59 -9.25 -2.65
C THR A 336 -18.08 -9.07 -2.76
N PHE A 337 -17.30 -9.87 -2.01
CA PHE A 337 -15.83 -9.88 -2.12
C PHE A 337 -15.36 -10.21 -3.54
N CYS A 338 -15.84 -11.30 -4.14
CA CYS A 338 -15.42 -11.72 -5.49
C CYS A 338 -15.75 -10.66 -6.53
N ARG A 339 -16.91 -10.05 -6.47
CA ARG A 339 -17.32 -8.97 -7.35
C ARG A 339 -16.50 -7.71 -7.12
N TYR A 340 -16.21 -7.38 -5.88
CA TYR A 340 -15.45 -6.19 -5.50
C TYR A 340 -14.00 -6.24 -6.02
N ILE A 341 -13.29 -7.35 -5.83
CA ILE A 341 -11.91 -7.48 -6.34
C ILE A 341 -11.83 -7.57 -7.86
N GLY A 342 -12.93 -8.01 -8.52
CA GLY A 342 -13.04 -8.12 -9.98
C GLY A 342 -13.62 -6.89 -10.68
N ILE A 343 -13.81 -5.80 -9.95
CA ILE A 343 -14.53 -4.60 -10.44
C ILE A 343 -13.92 -4.00 -11.71
N THR A 344 -12.58 -4.09 -11.88
CA THR A 344 -11.87 -3.59 -13.06
C THR A 344 -12.20 -4.38 -14.34
N ALA A 345 -12.71 -5.59 -14.22
CA ALA A 345 -13.10 -6.45 -15.34
C ALA A 345 -14.62 -6.54 -15.55
N ASP A 346 -15.41 -5.93 -14.67
CA ASP A 346 -16.88 -5.92 -14.77
C ASP A 346 -17.35 -4.73 -15.63
N PRO A 347 -17.93 -4.97 -16.81
CA PRO A 347 -18.48 -3.90 -17.65
C PRO A 347 -19.57 -3.05 -16.98
N GLN A 348 -20.22 -3.61 -15.95
CA GLN A 348 -21.29 -2.95 -15.19
C GLN A 348 -20.80 -2.47 -13.80
N ALA A 349 -19.48 -2.41 -13.60
CA ALA A 349 -18.88 -2.06 -12.31
C ALA A 349 -19.40 -0.74 -11.74
N ASN A 350 -19.49 0.30 -12.56
CA ASN A 350 -19.96 1.61 -12.11
C ASN A 350 -21.43 1.56 -11.65
N GLU A 351 -22.28 0.87 -12.39
CA GLU A 351 -23.68 0.68 -12.00
C GLU A 351 -23.79 -0.11 -10.70
N TRP A 352 -22.98 -1.14 -10.53
CA TRP A 352 -22.99 -1.91 -9.30
C TRP A 352 -22.42 -1.14 -8.09
N ILE A 353 -21.37 -0.32 -8.28
CA ILE A 353 -20.85 0.54 -7.21
C ILE A 353 -21.94 1.48 -6.69
N GLU A 354 -22.76 2.03 -7.59
CA GLU A 354 -23.85 2.92 -7.22
C GLU A 354 -25.03 2.17 -6.57
N THR A 355 -25.46 1.06 -7.17
CA THR A 355 -26.64 0.30 -6.73
C THR A 355 -26.36 -0.65 -5.56
N GLY A 356 -25.17 -1.20 -5.47
CA GLY A 356 -24.70 -2.14 -4.44
C GLY A 356 -23.98 -1.46 -3.27
N ARG A 357 -24.07 -0.15 -3.13
CA ARG A 357 -23.35 0.61 -2.11
C ARG A 357 -23.61 0.10 -0.69
N GLU A 358 -24.85 -0.16 -0.33
CA GLU A 358 -25.21 -0.69 0.99
C GLU A 358 -24.58 -2.06 1.24
N GLU A 359 -24.53 -2.92 0.23
CA GLU A 359 -23.90 -4.24 0.29
C GLU A 359 -22.39 -4.13 0.50
N ILE A 360 -21.73 -3.21 -0.22
CA ILE A 360 -20.29 -2.94 -0.09
C ILE A 360 -19.97 -2.37 1.29
N GLU A 361 -20.75 -1.39 1.78
CA GLU A 361 -20.59 -0.80 3.10
C GLU A 361 -20.77 -1.88 4.20
N ALA A 362 -21.79 -2.71 4.11
CA ALA A 362 -22.02 -3.81 5.05
C ALA A 362 -20.87 -4.84 5.05
N PHE A 363 -20.30 -5.14 3.88
CA PHE A 363 -19.13 -6.02 3.77
C PHE A 363 -17.92 -5.43 4.51
N PHE A 364 -17.60 -4.15 4.33
CA PHE A 364 -16.49 -3.52 5.04
C PHE A 364 -16.76 -3.32 6.53
N GLU A 365 -17.98 -3.04 6.94
CA GLU A 365 -18.36 -3.04 8.36
C GLU A 365 -18.16 -4.43 8.98
N TRP A 366 -18.55 -5.49 8.27
CA TRP A 366 -18.31 -6.86 8.70
C TRP A 366 -16.82 -7.18 8.80
N LEU A 367 -15.98 -6.77 7.82
CA LEU A 367 -14.53 -6.95 7.88
C LEU A 367 -13.91 -6.24 9.09
N ASN A 368 -14.36 -5.03 9.41
CA ASN A 368 -13.86 -4.23 10.53
C ASN A 368 -14.23 -4.79 11.91
N GLN A 369 -15.24 -5.67 12.02
CA GLN A 369 -15.59 -6.35 13.28
C GLN A 369 -14.56 -7.43 13.66
N TYR A 370 -13.72 -7.84 12.74
CA TYR A 370 -12.70 -8.86 12.95
C TYR A 370 -11.31 -8.23 12.81
N PRO A 371 -10.76 -7.66 13.88
CA PRO A 371 -9.41 -7.13 13.84
C PRO A 371 -8.46 -8.27 13.45
N SER A 372 -7.54 -7.96 12.54
CA SER A 372 -6.38 -8.82 12.26
C SER A 372 -5.63 -9.02 13.59
N GLN A 373 -5.67 -10.24 14.12
CA GLN A 373 -4.95 -10.62 15.34
C GLN A 373 -3.45 -10.58 15.09
#